data_bdcda9f2d65340241d992297ce4d8658
#
_entry.id   bdcda9f2d65340241d992297ce4d8658
#
_cell.length_a   1.000
_cell.length_b   1.000
_cell.length_c   1.000
_cell.angle_alpha   90.00
_cell.angle_beta   90.00
_cell.angle_gamma   90.00
#
_symmetry.space_group_name_H-M   'P 1'
#
loop_
_entity.id
_entity.type
_entity.pdbx_description
1 polymer ?
#
loop_
_entity_poly.entity_id
_entity_poly.type
_entity_poly.pdbx_seq_one_letter_code
_entity_poly.pdbx_strand_id
1 'polypeptide(L)'
;MRKEKIKQLVDVMQAYVNGKTIQYYDVDLSFKIEHPGEPNFNDKWVDVDEDHLFRPDFYDYRIKPSPKYRPFANAEECWQEMQKHHPFGWIKKTCGDCNFLHIMELYSTGILINKVDSFGSFRNLIKTYDSAFAETIFADGTPFGIKEE
;
A
#
# COMPACT_ATOMS: atom_id res chain seq x y z
N MET A 1 -2.61 -11.77 31.72
CA MET A 1 -2.86 -11.51 30.28
C MET A 1 -3.40 -12.77 29.64
N ARG A 2 -4.45 -12.66 28.83
CA ARG A 2 -5.05 -13.84 28.14
C ARG A 2 -4.12 -14.36 27.06
N LYS A 3 -4.12 -15.69 26.84
CA LYS A 3 -3.24 -16.31 25.83
C LYS A 3 -3.45 -15.77 24.41
N GLU A 4 -4.70 -15.42 24.06
CA GLU A 4 -5.03 -14.82 22.76
C GLU A 4 -4.37 -13.44 22.58
N LYS A 5 -4.35 -12.62 23.63
CA LYS A 5 -3.69 -11.28 23.58
C LYS A 5 -2.17 -11.41 23.43
N ILE A 6 -1.58 -12.40 24.09
CA ILE A 6 -0.15 -12.69 23.95
C ILE A 6 0.19 -13.13 22.52
N LYS A 7 -0.61 -14.03 21.96
CA LYS A 7 -0.43 -14.50 20.58
C LYS A 7 -0.53 -13.33 19.59
N GLN A 8 -1.56 -12.50 19.72
CA GLN A 8 -1.73 -11.31 18.87
C GLN A 8 -0.52 -10.37 18.98
N LEU A 9 0.00 -10.16 20.18
CA LEU A 9 1.17 -9.31 20.39
C LEU A 9 2.42 -9.88 19.73
N VAL A 10 2.63 -11.20 19.80
CA VAL A 10 3.73 -11.87 19.10
C VAL A 10 3.63 -11.70 17.59
N ASP A 11 2.44 -11.87 17.02
CA ASP A 11 2.21 -11.68 15.58
C ASP A 11 2.50 -10.22 15.15
N VAL A 12 2.10 -9.24 15.96
CA VAL A 12 2.37 -7.82 15.73
C VAL A 12 3.87 -7.52 15.80
N MET A 13 4.56 -8.03 16.81
CA MET A 13 6.00 -7.83 16.97
C MET A 13 6.80 -8.49 15.83
N GLN A 14 6.39 -9.68 15.41
CA GLN A 14 7.01 -10.36 14.27
C GLN A 14 6.81 -9.58 12.98
N ALA A 15 5.62 -9.01 12.78
CA ALA A 15 5.34 -8.15 11.64
C ALA A 15 6.21 -6.88 11.64
N TYR A 16 6.44 -6.28 12.81
CA TYR A 16 7.34 -5.13 12.97
C TYR A 16 8.78 -5.45 12.57
N VAL A 17 9.31 -6.58 13.07
CA VAL A 17 10.65 -7.06 12.70
C VAL A 17 10.76 -7.31 11.19
N ASN A 18 9.68 -7.74 10.55
CA ASN A 18 9.60 -7.96 9.11
C ASN A 18 9.36 -6.65 8.30
N GLY A 19 9.44 -5.49 8.92
CA GLY A 19 9.33 -4.19 8.27
C GLY A 19 7.92 -3.72 7.97
N LYS A 20 6.89 -4.35 8.54
CA LYS A 20 5.51 -3.89 8.42
C LYS A 20 5.23 -2.73 9.38
N THR A 21 4.42 -1.79 8.94
CA THR A 21 3.98 -0.70 9.81
C THR A 21 3.00 -1.22 10.87
N ILE A 22 3.28 -0.90 12.12
CA ILE A 22 2.45 -1.22 13.27
C ILE A 22 1.78 0.06 13.76
N GLN A 23 0.56 -0.07 14.28
CA GLN A 23 -0.17 1.02 14.89
C GLN A 23 -0.51 0.69 16.33
N TYR A 24 -0.51 1.69 17.19
CA TYR A 24 -1.08 1.61 18.54
C TYR A 24 -2.32 2.49 18.63
N TYR A 25 -3.25 2.10 19.53
CA TYR A 25 -4.46 2.89 19.78
C TYR A 25 -4.17 3.91 20.86
N ASP A 26 -4.13 5.18 20.45
CA ASP A 26 -3.92 6.30 21.36
C ASP A 26 -5.26 6.76 21.91
N VAL A 27 -5.39 6.65 23.23
CA VAL A 27 -6.59 7.02 23.97
C VAL A 27 -6.33 8.32 24.73
N ASP A 28 -7.10 9.34 24.44
CA ASP A 28 -7.04 10.59 25.21
C ASP A 28 -7.65 10.39 26.60
N LEU A 29 -6.79 10.03 27.55
CA LEU A 29 -7.18 9.80 28.94
C LEU A 29 -7.69 11.06 29.62
N SER A 30 -7.17 12.24 29.24
CA SER A 30 -7.62 13.52 29.82
C SER A 30 -9.08 13.76 29.51
N PHE A 31 -9.48 13.54 28.26
CA PHE A 31 -10.86 13.66 27.85
C PHE A 31 -11.77 12.67 28.59
N LYS A 32 -11.35 11.42 28.74
CA LYS A 32 -12.13 10.39 29.45
C LYS A 32 -12.35 10.68 30.93
N ILE A 33 -11.40 11.35 31.56
CA ILE A 33 -11.52 11.77 32.96
C ILE A 33 -12.55 12.93 33.09
N GLU A 34 -12.47 13.87 32.16
CA GLU A 34 -13.35 15.06 32.17
C GLU A 34 -14.77 14.73 31.66
N HIS A 35 -14.91 13.77 30.74
CA HIS A 35 -16.19 13.43 30.10
C HIS A 35 -16.44 11.90 30.13
N PRO A 36 -16.67 11.32 31.33
CA PRO A 36 -16.89 9.89 31.46
C PRO A 36 -18.17 9.45 30.73
N GLY A 37 -18.02 8.49 29.79
CA GLY A 37 -19.14 7.94 29.01
C GLY A 37 -19.46 8.66 27.71
N GLU A 38 -18.77 9.75 27.39
CA GLU A 38 -18.89 10.41 26.10
C GLU A 38 -17.91 9.81 25.05
N PRO A 39 -18.32 9.75 23.77
CA PRO A 39 -17.43 9.30 22.71
C PRO A 39 -16.31 10.32 22.50
N ASN A 40 -15.06 9.85 22.50
CA ASN A 40 -13.91 10.70 22.22
C ASN A 40 -13.49 10.56 20.77
N PHE A 41 -13.63 11.62 19.99
CA PHE A 41 -13.24 11.68 18.59
C PHE A 41 -11.72 11.83 18.38
N ASN A 42 -10.95 12.05 19.45
CA ASN A 42 -9.49 12.12 19.40
C ASN A 42 -8.82 10.75 19.52
N ASP A 43 -9.55 9.73 19.98
CA ASP A 43 -9.06 8.36 20.04
C ASP A 43 -8.75 7.88 18.61
N LYS A 44 -7.52 7.47 18.35
CA LYS A 44 -7.09 7.09 17.00
C LYS A 44 -5.98 6.07 16.99
N TRP A 45 -5.86 5.39 15.87
CA TRP A 45 -4.70 4.56 15.57
C TRP A 45 -3.54 5.42 15.06
N VAL A 46 -2.37 5.29 15.70
CA VAL A 46 -1.16 6.05 15.39
C VAL A 46 -0.06 5.09 14.97
N ASP A 47 0.68 5.44 13.93
CA ASP A 47 1.81 4.64 13.48
C ASP A 47 2.93 4.66 14.53
N VAL A 48 3.48 3.49 14.83
CA VAL A 48 4.63 3.33 15.73
C VAL A 48 5.87 3.88 15.04
N ASP A 49 6.58 4.80 15.71
CA ASP A 49 7.88 5.31 15.28
C ASP A 49 9.04 4.55 15.94
N GLU A 50 10.26 4.88 15.58
CA GLU A 50 11.48 4.21 16.09
C GLU A 50 11.69 4.43 17.59
N ASP A 51 11.20 5.53 18.13
CA ASP A 51 11.33 5.89 19.55
C ASP A 51 10.19 5.35 20.42
N HIS A 52 9.18 4.73 19.80
CA HIS A 52 8.02 4.21 20.52
C HIS A 52 8.38 3.04 21.42
N LEU A 53 8.12 3.18 22.72
CA LEU A 53 8.23 2.08 23.66
C LEU A 53 6.97 1.21 23.62
N PHE A 54 7.14 -0.07 23.29
CA PHE A 54 6.05 -1.03 23.34
C PHE A 54 5.53 -1.21 24.76
N ARG A 55 4.27 -0.83 24.97
CA ARG A 55 3.62 -0.89 26.30
C ARG A 55 2.26 -1.60 26.17
N PRO A 56 2.25 -2.92 26.08
CA PRO A 56 1.02 -3.70 25.88
C PRO A 56 0.03 -3.62 27.05
N ASP A 57 0.48 -3.15 28.21
CA ASP A 57 -0.39 -2.91 29.36
C ASP A 57 -1.24 -1.64 29.19
N PHE A 58 -0.79 -0.68 28.37
CA PHE A 58 -1.43 0.61 28.16
C PHE A 58 -2.08 0.76 26.81
N TYR A 59 -1.51 0.13 25.75
CA TYR A 59 -1.96 0.30 24.38
C TYR A 59 -2.36 -1.02 23.76
N ASP A 60 -3.35 -0.95 22.91
CA ASP A 60 -3.63 -2.02 21.94
C ASP A 60 -2.81 -1.78 20.68
N TYR A 61 -2.29 -2.84 20.10
CA TYR A 61 -1.47 -2.80 18.90
C TYR A 61 -2.10 -3.59 17.77
N ARG A 62 -1.91 -3.13 16.54
CA ARG A 62 -2.31 -3.85 15.34
C ARG A 62 -1.29 -3.69 14.21
N ILE A 63 -1.30 -4.61 13.27
CA ILE A 63 -0.65 -4.41 11.99
C ILE A 63 -1.50 -3.42 11.20
N LYS A 64 -0.88 -2.34 10.70
CA LYS A 64 -1.58 -1.35 9.87
C LYS A 64 -2.23 -2.06 8.68
N PRO A 65 -3.55 -1.92 8.46
CA PRO A 65 -4.19 -2.49 7.30
C PRO A 65 -3.56 -1.93 6.03
N SER A 66 -3.00 -2.81 5.19
CA SER A 66 -2.53 -2.42 3.88
C SER A 66 -3.72 -2.32 2.93
N PRO A 67 -3.82 -1.27 2.11
CA PRO A 67 -4.84 -1.23 1.08
C PRO A 67 -4.66 -2.43 0.15
N LYS A 68 -5.75 -3.11 -0.14
CA LYS A 68 -5.75 -4.19 -1.12
C LYS A 68 -5.96 -3.60 -2.51
N TYR A 69 -5.27 -4.15 -3.48
CA TYR A 69 -5.39 -3.77 -4.88
C TYR A 69 -5.67 -5.03 -5.71
N ARG A 70 -6.37 -4.86 -6.81
CA ARG A 70 -6.58 -5.88 -7.83
C ARG A 70 -6.13 -5.38 -9.21
N PRO A 71 -5.82 -6.27 -10.14
CA PRO A 71 -5.54 -5.86 -11.52
C PRO A 71 -6.77 -5.20 -12.16
N PHE A 72 -6.53 -4.38 -13.18
CA PHE A 72 -7.59 -3.79 -13.98
C PHE A 72 -8.36 -4.88 -14.75
N ALA A 73 -9.67 -4.75 -14.81
CA ALA A 73 -10.51 -5.67 -15.55
C ALA A 73 -10.60 -5.33 -17.05
N ASN A 74 -10.39 -4.04 -17.41
CA ASN A 74 -10.51 -3.53 -18.76
C ASN A 74 -9.76 -2.21 -18.95
N ALA A 75 -9.72 -1.72 -20.19
CA ALA A 75 -9.05 -0.47 -20.54
C ALA A 75 -9.65 0.76 -19.85
N GLU A 76 -10.95 0.78 -19.65
CA GLU A 76 -11.64 1.92 -19.03
C GLU A 76 -11.21 2.12 -17.57
N GLU A 77 -11.17 1.05 -16.77
CA GLU A 77 -10.67 1.12 -15.40
C GLU A 77 -9.22 1.60 -15.35
N CYS A 78 -8.36 1.08 -16.22
CA CYS A 78 -6.98 1.48 -16.33
C CYS A 78 -6.84 2.97 -16.68
N TRP A 79 -7.61 3.43 -17.68
CA TRP A 79 -7.61 4.82 -18.11
C TRP A 79 -8.04 5.78 -16.98
N GLN A 80 -9.14 5.46 -16.31
CA GLN A 80 -9.65 6.28 -15.20
C GLN A 80 -8.63 6.37 -14.05
N GLU A 81 -7.99 5.28 -13.71
CA GLU A 81 -6.99 5.27 -12.66
C GLU A 81 -5.70 5.99 -13.06
N MET A 82 -5.22 5.82 -14.29
CA MET A 82 -4.01 6.51 -14.79
C MET A 82 -4.08 8.02 -14.66
N GLN A 83 -5.27 8.62 -14.81
CA GLN A 83 -5.46 10.07 -14.71
C GLN A 83 -5.18 10.62 -13.30
N LYS A 84 -5.20 9.78 -12.29
CA LYS A 84 -4.94 10.14 -10.88
C LYS A 84 -3.45 10.12 -10.53
N HIS A 85 -2.59 9.57 -11.39
CA HIS A 85 -1.18 9.36 -11.14
C HIS A 85 -0.30 10.21 -12.04
N HIS A 86 0.75 10.79 -11.46
CA HIS A 86 1.69 11.63 -12.19
C HIS A 86 3.12 11.06 -12.08
N PRO A 87 3.93 11.17 -13.15
CA PRO A 87 3.57 11.63 -14.49
C PRO A 87 2.66 10.63 -15.21
N PHE A 88 1.67 11.16 -15.94
CA PHE A 88 0.66 10.38 -16.64
C PHE A 88 1.26 9.41 -17.66
N GLY A 89 0.82 8.15 -17.62
CA GLY A 89 1.25 7.11 -18.56
C GLY A 89 2.60 6.48 -18.24
N TRP A 90 3.23 6.83 -17.12
CA TRP A 90 4.51 6.25 -16.72
C TRP A 90 4.34 5.24 -15.59
N ILE A 91 4.99 4.09 -15.78
CA ILE A 91 5.09 3.01 -14.79
C ILE A 91 6.54 2.60 -14.61
N LYS A 92 6.84 1.86 -13.57
CA LYS A 92 8.18 1.29 -13.32
C LYS A 92 8.07 -0.16 -12.86
N LYS A 93 9.13 -0.94 -13.09
CA LYS A 93 9.20 -2.30 -12.58
C LYS A 93 9.37 -2.33 -11.06
N THR A 94 8.77 -3.32 -10.41
CA THR A 94 8.88 -3.53 -8.97
C THR A 94 10.21 -4.15 -8.56
N CYS A 95 10.89 -4.85 -9.48
CA CYS A 95 12.18 -5.49 -9.22
C CYS A 95 13.20 -5.16 -10.31
N GLY A 96 14.47 -5.14 -9.94
CA GLY A 96 15.58 -4.79 -10.83
C GLY A 96 15.88 -3.30 -10.89
N ASP A 97 16.65 -2.88 -11.87
CA ASP A 97 16.92 -1.47 -12.11
C ASP A 97 15.61 -0.72 -12.36
N CYS A 98 15.45 0.42 -11.68
CA CYS A 98 14.23 1.25 -11.74
C CYS A 98 14.08 1.89 -13.14
N ASN A 99 13.80 1.08 -14.14
CA ASN A 99 13.53 1.56 -15.47
C ASN A 99 12.05 1.98 -15.57
N PHE A 100 11.86 3.25 -15.91
CA PHE A 100 10.55 3.76 -16.26
C PHE A 100 10.12 3.21 -17.62
N LEU A 101 8.84 2.83 -17.72
CA LEU A 101 8.20 2.34 -18.91
C LEU A 101 7.05 3.27 -19.25
N HIS A 102 6.88 3.56 -20.54
CA HIS A 102 5.77 4.41 -21.00
C HIS A 102 4.64 3.55 -21.57
N ILE A 103 3.42 3.80 -21.12
CA ILE A 103 2.22 3.16 -21.64
C ILE A 103 1.85 3.87 -22.95
N MET A 104 1.86 3.14 -24.07
CA MET A 104 1.56 3.64 -25.40
C MET A 104 0.09 3.50 -25.77
N GLU A 105 -0.53 2.41 -25.36
CA GLU A 105 -1.89 2.08 -25.74
C GLU A 105 -2.54 1.15 -24.70
N LEU A 106 -3.85 1.26 -24.55
CA LEU A 106 -4.66 0.40 -23.71
C LEU A 106 -5.54 -0.52 -24.55
N TYR A 107 -5.51 -1.80 -24.25
CA TYR A 107 -6.38 -2.82 -24.83
C TYR A 107 -7.37 -3.35 -23.81
N SER A 108 -8.38 -4.04 -24.27
CA SER A 108 -9.37 -4.69 -23.39
C SER A 108 -8.74 -5.71 -22.42
N THR A 109 -7.63 -6.33 -22.81
CA THR A 109 -6.96 -7.39 -22.06
C THR A 109 -5.60 -7.00 -21.48
N GLY A 110 -5.09 -5.80 -21.79
CA GLY A 110 -3.78 -5.39 -21.32
C GLY A 110 -3.31 -4.07 -21.90
N ILE A 111 -2.02 -3.82 -21.77
CA ILE A 111 -1.35 -2.58 -22.15
C ILE A 111 -0.22 -2.83 -23.14
N LEU A 112 0.00 -1.86 -24.02
CA LEU A 112 1.22 -1.76 -24.83
C LEU A 112 2.18 -0.79 -24.14
N ILE A 113 3.37 -1.26 -23.82
CA ILE A 113 4.44 -0.46 -23.20
C ILE A 113 5.64 -0.34 -24.12
N ASN A 114 6.30 0.81 -24.03
CA ASN A 114 7.58 1.05 -24.68
C ASN A 114 8.70 0.84 -23.67
N LYS A 115 9.63 -0.03 -23.99
CA LYS A 115 10.81 -0.33 -23.18
C LYS A 115 12.06 -0.01 -23.97
N VAL A 116 13.03 0.65 -23.34
CA VAL A 116 14.37 0.80 -23.87
C VAL A 116 15.20 -0.40 -23.43
N ASP A 117 15.83 -1.10 -24.38
CA ASP A 117 16.75 -2.19 -24.06
C ASP A 117 18.14 -1.65 -23.67
N SER A 118 19.04 -2.56 -23.30
CA SER A 118 20.42 -2.24 -22.89
C SER A 118 21.27 -1.60 -24.00
N PHE A 119 20.82 -1.66 -25.24
CA PHE A 119 21.49 -1.07 -26.42
C PHE A 119 20.90 0.28 -26.82
N GLY A 120 19.92 0.81 -26.08
CA GLY A 120 19.21 2.04 -26.41
C GLY A 120 18.14 1.90 -27.48
N SER A 121 17.82 0.68 -27.89
CA SER A 121 16.74 0.40 -28.84
C SER A 121 15.40 0.35 -28.13
N PHE A 122 14.37 0.91 -28.79
CA PHE A 122 12.99 0.86 -28.29
C PHE A 122 12.32 -0.45 -28.67
N ARG A 123 11.70 -1.09 -27.69
CA ARG A 123 10.86 -2.26 -27.91
C ARG A 123 9.46 -2.02 -27.37
N ASN A 124 8.48 -2.42 -28.16
CA ASN A 124 7.08 -2.45 -27.73
C ASN A 124 6.77 -3.84 -27.17
N LEU A 125 6.20 -3.88 -25.98
CA LEU A 125 5.77 -5.10 -25.29
C LEU A 125 4.29 -4.99 -24.92
N ILE A 126 3.54 -6.06 -25.15
CA ILE A 126 2.18 -6.19 -24.67
C ILE A 126 2.20 -6.99 -23.36
N LYS A 127 1.57 -6.44 -22.32
CA LYS A 127 1.36 -7.11 -21.04
C LYS A 127 -0.13 -7.19 -20.75
N THR A 128 -0.57 -8.34 -20.25
CA THR A 128 -1.90 -8.44 -19.65
C THR A 128 -2.01 -7.58 -18.40
N TYR A 129 -3.21 -7.23 -17.98
CA TYR A 129 -3.40 -6.47 -16.74
C TYR A 129 -2.90 -7.24 -15.51
N ASP A 130 -3.10 -8.55 -15.47
CA ASP A 130 -2.59 -9.40 -14.38
C ASP A 130 -1.06 -9.38 -14.31
N SER A 131 -0.38 -9.52 -15.44
CA SER A 131 1.07 -9.47 -15.54
C SER A 131 1.61 -8.08 -15.18
N ALA A 132 1.01 -7.02 -15.69
CA ALA A 132 1.39 -5.65 -15.37
C ALA A 132 1.19 -5.34 -13.88
N PHE A 133 0.10 -5.80 -13.29
CA PHE A 133 -0.16 -5.66 -11.85
C PHE A 133 0.91 -6.34 -10.98
N ALA A 134 1.33 -7.54 -11.36
CA ALA A 134 2.32 -8.31 -10.62
C ALA A 134 3.75 -7.72 -10.74
N GLU A 135 4.09 -7.10 -11.87
CA GLU A 135 5.47 -6.72 -12.21
C GLU A 135 5.74 -5.22 -12.17
N THR A 136 4.71 -4.38 -12.16
CA THR A 136 4.86 -2.93 -12.27
C THR A 136 4.05 -2.16 -11.22
N ILE A 137 4.46 -0.92 -11.01
CA ILE A 137 3.74 0.08 -10.20
C ILE A 137 3.69 1.39 -10.99
N PHE A 138 2.77 2.28 -10.62
CA PHE A 138 2.80 3.64 -11.15
C PHE A 138 4.11 4.36 -10.78
N ALA A 139 4.50 5.35 -11.56
CA ALA A 139 5.74 6.09 -11.33
C ALA A 139 5.79 6.81 -9.97
N ASP A 140 4.63 7.11 -9.38
CA ASP A 140 4.49 7.68 -8.04
C ASP A 140 4.66 6.66 -6.89
N GLY A 141 4.83 5.38 -7.22
CA GLY A 141 4.99 4.29 -6.25
C GLY A 141 3.71 3.57 -5.86
N THR A 142 2.56 3.98 -6.36
CA THR A 142 1.26 3.32 -6.12
C THR A 142 1.15 2.03 -6.94
N PRO A 143 0.57 0.94 -6.40
CA PRO A 143 0.34 -0.28 -7.17
C PRO A 143 -0.43 -0.04 -8.47
N PHE A 144 -0.05 -0.73 -9.54
CA PHE A 144 -0.69 -0.64 -10.86
C PHE A 144 -1.98 -1.45 -10.89
N GLY A 145 -3.03 -0.92 -10.26
CA GLY A 145 -4.32 -1.60 -10.13
C GLY A 145 -5.37 -0.72 -9.47
N ILE A 146 -6.55 -1.30 -9.26
CA ILE A 146 -7.66 -0.66 -8.55
C ILE A 146 -7.59 -0.97 -7.06
N LYS A 147 -7.65 0.05 -6.24
CA LYS A 147 -7.79 -0.10 -4.79
C LYS A 147 -9.17 -0.68 -4.46
N GLU A 148 -9.17 -1.80 -3.76
CA GLU A 148 -10.40 -2.40 -3.23
C GLU A 148 -10.80 -1.69 -1.93
N GLU A 149 -12.08 -1.39 -1.81
CA GLU A 149 -12.65 -0.85 -0.59
C GLU A 149 -12.90 -1.93 0.47
#